data_8477da8eb5c6b009288658ea2918714f
#
_entry.id   8477da8eb5c6b009288658ea2918714f
#
_cell.length_a   1.000
_cell.length_b   1.000
_cell.length_c   1.000
_cell.angle_alpha   90.00
_cell.angle_beta   90.00
_cell.angle_gamma   90.00
#
_symmetry.space_group_name_H-M   'P 1'
#
loop_
_entity.id
_entity.type
_entity.pdbx_description
1 polymer ?
#
loop_
_entity_poly.entity_id
_entity_poly.type
_entity_poly.pdbx_seq_one_letter_code
_entity_poly.pdbx_strand_id
1 'polypeptide(L)'
;MNDLTLTLHPIAVIHTPYKEKFSVPRQPDLVQDGIGIVELLPPYNSPEAVRGLEQFSHLWLIFQFDKVPHGKWQSTVRPPRLGGNQRVGVFASRATHRPNPLGLSKVELRQVECIHGRVFLHLGSVDLVDGTPIFDIKPYIAYADSEPEAKSSFAQEKPPAKLNVEFTEIAQSSVEKYHKNRPHLARFITEVIAQDPRPAYQQGKETDRIYGISLYEFNIKWRIKAGTTDCVEILDIQKLKEQKS
;
A
#
# COMPACT_ATOMS: atom_id res chain seq x y z
N MET A 1 7.13 32.28 -20.02
CA MET A 1 6.61 31.69 -18.76
C MET A 1 7.80 31.51 -17.85
N ASN A 2 7.78 32.11 -16.66
CA ASN A 2 8.83 31.82 -15.68
C ASN A 2 8.77 30.32 -15.36
N ASP A 3 9.91 29.65 -15.45
CA ASP A 3 10.05 28.23 -15.12
C ASP A 3 9.85 28.07 -13.60
N LEU A 4 8.60 27.82 -13.19
CA LEU A 4 8.20 27.64 -11.79
C LEU A 4 8.55 26.20 -11.39
N THR A 5 9.82 25.97 -11.04
CA THR A 5 10.30 24.68 -10.54
C THR A 5 10.36 24.73 -9.01
N LEU A 6 9.76 23.73 -8.35
CA LEU A 6 9.85 23.53 -6.91
C LEU A 6 10.66 22.26 -6.62
N THR A 7 11.73 22.40 -5.85
CA THR A 7 12.49 21.28 -5.33
C THR A 7 11.93 20.83 -3.98
N LEU A 8 11.51 19.58 -3.88
CA LEU A 8 11.03 18.98 -2.65
C LEU A 8 12.09 18.04 -2.07
N HIS A 9 12.26 18.08 -0.75
CA HIS A 9 13.14 17.19 0.00
C HIS A 9 12.29 16.23 0.84
N PRO A 10 12.57 14.91 0.86
CA PRO A 10 11.86 13.99 1.73
C PRO A 10 12.12 14.35 3.20
N ILE A 11 11.05 14.44 3.96
CA ILE A 11 11.10 14.69 5.42
C ILE A 11 11.06 13.40 6.22
N ALA A 12 10.61 12.32 5.59
CA ALA A 12 10.47 11.02 6.22
C ALA A 12 10.52 9.89 5.19
N VAL A 13 10.66 8.66 5.67
CA VAL A 13 10.48 7.43 4.91
C VAL A 13 9.44 6.57 5.61
N ILE A 14 8.63 5.84 4.84
CA ILE A 14 7.68 4.90 5.42
C ILE A 14 8.20 3.46 5.32
N HIS A 15 8.07 2.70 6.41
CA HIS A 15 8.32 1.26 6.49
C HIS A 15 7.00 0.52 6.47
N THR A 16 6.84 -0.41 5.52
CA THR A 16 5.59 -1.16 5.33
C THR A 16 5.88 -2.64 5.05
N PRO A 17 4.88 -3.52 5.18
CA PRO A 17 5.02 -4.91 4.77
C PRO A 17 5.09 -5.12 3.25
N TYR A 18 4.79 -4.10 2.44
CA TYR A 18 4.66 -4.20 0.99
C TYR A 18 6.01 -3.92 0.30
N LYS A 19 6.70 -4.98 -0.14
CA LYS A 19 8.04 -4.84 -0.76
C LYS A 19 7.99 -4.53 -2.24
N GLU A 20 6.83 -4.70 -2.87
CA GLU A 20 6.66 -4.50 -4.30
C GLU A 20 5.30 -3.87 -4.66
N LYS A 21 5.23 -3.24 -5.81
CA LYS A 21 4.08 -2.47 -6.29
C LYS A 21 2.77 -3.27 -6.35
N PHE A 22 2.83 -4.55 -6.68
CA PHE A 22 1.64 -5.38 -6.84
C PHE A 22 1.09 -5.91 -5.50
N SER A 23 1.88 -5.82 -4.42
CA SER A 23 1.45 -6.21 -3.08
C SER A 23 0.65 -5.12 -2.36
N VAL A 24 0.75 -3.88 -2.83
CA VAL A 24 0.13 -2.72 -2.17
C VAL A 24 -1.38 -2.68 -2.43
N PRO A 25 -2.23 -2.54 -1.40
CA PRO A 25 -3.65 -2.32 -1.59
C PRO A 25 -3.88 -0.97 -2.31
N ARG A 26 -4.98 -0.86 -3.05
CA ARG A 26 -5.25 0.33 -3.86
C ARG A 26 -5.65 1.55 -3.05
N GLN A 27 -6.08 1.36 -1.83
CA GLN A 27 -6.42 2.39 -0.84
C GLN A 27 -6.15 1.82 0.55
N PRO A 28 -5.87 2.66 1.56
CA PRO A 28 -5.90 2.25 2.96
C PRO A 28 -7.23 1.56 3.30
N ASP A 29 -7.28 0.80 4.38
CA ASP A 29 -8.46 0.08 4.89
C ASP A 29 -8.98 -1.08 4.02
N LEU A 30 -8.32 -1.40 2.90
CA LEU A 30 -8.59 -2.64 2.16
C LEU A 30 -7.88 -3.85 2.77
N VAL A 31 -6.77 -3.62 3.48
CA VAL A 31 -5.96 -4.62 4.19
C VAL A 31 -5.70 -4.10 5.60
N GLN A 32 -6.40 -4.61 6.59
CA GLN A 32 -6.39 -4.06 7.96
C GLN A 32 -5.04 -4.25 8.68
N ASP A 33 -4.39 -5.40 8.44
CA ASP A 33 -3.10 -5.73 9.05
C ASP A 33 -1.88 -5.17 8.28
N GLY A 34 -2.14 -4.41 7.22
CA GLY A 34 -1.10 -3.72 6.44
C GLY A 34 -0.62 -2.44 7.09
N ILE A 35 -0.13 -2.52 8.34
CA ILE A 35 0.30 -1.37 9.13
C ILE A 35 1.63 -0.77 8.62
N GLY A 36 1.80 0.54 8.83
CA GLY A 36 3.01 1.26 8.45
C GLY A 36 3.66 2.01 9.61
N ILE A 37 4.93 2.32 9.48
CA ILE A 37 5.69 3.18 10.39
C ILE A 37 6.39 4.25 9.56
N VAL A 38 6.10 5.52 9.82
CA VAL A 38 6.84 6.63 9.22
C VAL A 38 7.98 7.01 10.15
N GLU A 39 9.20 7.01 9.63
CA GLU A 39 10.39 7.47 10.32
C GLU A 39 10.78 8.85 9.78
N LEU A 40 10.82 9.87 10.65
CA LEU A 40 11.28 11.20 10.27
C LEU A 40 12.81 11.22 10.09
N LEU A 41 13.24 11.91 9.03
CA LEU A 41 14.67 12.03 8.66
C LEU A 41 15.28 13.34 9.23
N PRO A 42 16.58 13.35 9.54
CA PRO A 42 17.27 14.60 9.86
C PRO A 42 17.23 15.60 8.68
N PRO A 43 17.07 16.90 8.94
CA PRO A 43 16.97 17.55 10.24
C PRO A 43 15.54 17.63 10.80
N TYR A 44 14.56 16.98 10.18
CA TYR A 44 13.12 17.10 10.49
C TYR A 44 12.65 16.20 11.65
N ASN A 45 13.52 15.35 12.18
CA ASN A 45 13.24 14.37 13.25
C ASN A 45 13.24 14.97 14.66
N SER A 46 12.91 16.27 14.81
CA SER A 46 12.74 16.90 16.10
C SER A 46 11.42 16.49 16.76
N PRO A 47 11.39 16.14 18.06
CA PRO A 47 10.15 15.95 18.83
C PRO A 47 9.22 17.16 18.79
N GLU A 48 9.76 18.37 18.65
CA GLU A 48 9.00 19.60 18.52
C GLU A 48 8.15 19.65 17.24
N ALA A 49 8.62 19.04 16.15
CA ALA A 49 7.91 19.00 14.90
C ALA A 49 6.62 18.17 14.94
N VAL A 50 6.52 17.26 15.89
CA VAL A 50 5.36 16.36 16.08
C VAL A 50 4.56 16.69 17.35
N ARG A 51 4.90 17.75 18.06
CA ARG A 51 4.20 18.16 19.29
C ARG A 51 2.70 18.39 19.00
N GLY A 52 1.83 17.69 19.72
CA GLY A 52 0.37 17.78 19.58
C GLY A 52 -0.21 16.89 18.47
N LEU A 53 0.64 16.20 17.68
CA LEU A 53 0.17 15.34 16.60
C LEU A 53 -0.63 14.14 17.14
N GLU A 54 -0.31 13.66 18.32
CA GLU A 54 -0.99 12.58 19.04
C GLU A 54 -2.46 12.87 19.38
N GLN A 55 -2.90 14.13 19.25
CA GLN A 55 -4.30 14.53 19.44
C GLN A 55 -5.16 14.29 18.20
N PHE A 56 -4.54 13.95 17.06
CA PHE A 56 -5.23 13.66 15.81
C PHE A 56 -5.29 12.16 15.56
N SER A 57 -6.46 11.67 15.16
CA SER A 57 -6.66 10.25 14.83
C SER A 57 -6.19 9.87 13.43
N HIS A 58 -6.13 10.82 12.50
CA HIS A 58 -5.76 10.57 11.11
C HIS A 58 -4.85 11.67 10.56
N LEU A 59 -4.04 11.28 9.58
CA LEU A 59 -3.10 12.14 8.89
C LEU A 59 -3.27 12.03 7.38
N TRP A 60 -2.93 13.09 6.67
CA TRP A 60 -2.58 13.08 5.26
C TRP A 60 -1.08 12.89 5.11
N LEU A 61 -0.67 11.88 4.32
CA LEU A 61 0.70 11.71 3.85
C LEU A 61 0.79 12.18 2.41
N ILE A 62 1.71 13.11 2.13
CA ILE A 62 2.08 13.54 0.78
C ILE A 62 3.40 12.89 0.44
N PHE A 63 3.43 12.08 -0.62
CA PHE A 63 4.57 11.23 -0.96
C PHE A 63 4.82 11.18 -2.47
N GLN A 64 5.95 10.62 -2.87
CA GLN A 64 6.27 10.41 -4.28
C GLN A 64 6.07 8.95 -4.67
N PHE A 65 5.53 8.75 -5.87
CA PHE A 65 5.56 7.45 -6.52
C PHE A 65 6.97 7.19 -7.11
N ASP A 66 7.95 6.91 -6.23
CA ASP A 66 9.38 6.79 -6.55
C ASP A 66 9.70 5.59 -7.48
N LYS A 67 8.83 4.57 -7.51
CA LYS A 67 8.94 3.39 -8.39
C LYS A 67 8.40 3.62 -9.80
N VAL A 68 8.05 4.86 -10.16
CA VAL A 68 7.59 5.22 -11.50
C VAL A 68 8.70 5.95 -12.24
N PRO A 69 9.03 5.57 -13.50
CA PRO A 69 10.05 6.27 -14.29
C PRO A 69 9.72 7.76 -14.44
N HIS A 70 10.70 8.62 -14.15
CA HIS A 70 10.55 10.06 -14.29
C HIS A 70 10.26 10.46 -15.75
N GLY A 71 9.48 11.52 -15.93
CA GLY A 71 9.21 12.11 -17.24
C GLY A 71 8.24 11.36 -18.16
N LYS A 72 7.70 10.22 -17.71
CA LYS A 72 6.74 9.41 -18.49
C LYS A 72 5.32 9.54 -17.97
N TRP A 73 4.76 10.76 -17.99
CA TRP A 73 3.36 10.92 -17.69
C TRP A 73 2.48 10.53 -18.89
N GLN A 74 1.22 10.21 -18.65
CA GLN A 74 0.23 9.88 -19.66
C GLN A 74 -1.02 10.73 -19.44
N SER A 75 -1.54 11.34 -20.49
CA SER A 75 -2.77 12.15 -20.43
C SER A 75 -4.01 11.31 -20.08
N THR A 76 -3.99 10.02 -20.43
CA THR A 76 -5.07 9.07 -20.12
C THR A 76 -4.54 7.78 -19.54
N VAL A 77 -5.32 7.18 -18.67
CA VAL A 77 -5.01 5.90 -17.99
C VAL A 77 -6.19 4.94 -18.11
N ARG A 78 -5.95 3.66 -17.84
CA ARG A 78 -6.97 2.61 -17.82
C ARG A 78 -7.16 2.09 -16.41
N PRO A 79 -8.13 2.62 -15.64
CA PRO A 79 -8.38 2.14 -14.28
C PRO A 79 -8.80 0.67 -14.30
N PRO A 80 -8.20 -0.19 -13.46
CA PRO A 80 -8.60 -1.60 -13.37
C PRO A 80 -10.06 -1.80 -12.95
N ARG A 81 -10.66 -0.84 -12.24
CA ARG A 81 -12.09 -0.87 -11.86
C ARG A 81 -13.04 -0.73 -13.05
N LEU A 82 -12.56 -0.20 -14.19
CA LEU A 82 -13.29 -0.11 -15.43
C LEU A 82 -12.92 -1.26 -16.40
N GLY A 83 -12.53 -2.43 -15.87
CA GLY A 83 -12.16 -3.60 -16.65
C GLY A 83 -10.84 -3.46 -17.42
N GLY A 84 -10.08 -2.38 -17.22
CA GLY A 84 -8.80 -2.12 -17.87
C GLY A 84 -8.90 -1.72 -19.36
N ASN A 85 -10.10 -1.61 -19.94
CA ASN A 85 -10.32 -1.25 -21.35
C ASN A 85 -10.73 0.21 -21.53
N GLN A 86 -11.53 0.75 -20.63
CA GLN A 86 -11.98 2.14 -20.69
C GLN A 86 -10.86 3.09 -20.25
N ARG A 87 -10.67 4.18 -21.01
CA ARG A 87 -9.71 5.24 -20.68
C ARG A 87 -10.40 6.39 -19.97
N VAL A 88 -9.72 6.97 -19.00
CA VAL A 88 -10.09 8.22 -18.35
C VAL A 88 -8.90 9.17 -18.32
N GLY A 89 -9.14 10.47 -18.17
CA GLY A 89 -8.07 11.44 -17.97
C GLY A 89 -7.26 11.13 -16.71
N VAL A 90 -5.96 11.38 -16.72
CA VAL A 90 -5.09 11.11 -15.57
C VAL A 90 -5.56 11.86 -14.32
N PHE A 91 -6.09 13.07 -14.46
CA PHE A 91 -6.60 13.88 -13.36
C PHE A 91 -7.98 13.41 -12.86
N ALA A 92 -8.70 12.59 -13.63
CA ALA A 92 -9.91 11.89 -13.18
C ALA A 92 -9.59 10.54 -12.51
N SER A 93 -8.36 10.33 -12.08
CA SER A 93 -7.90 9.10 -11.43
C SER A 93 -6.82 9.39 -10.38
N ARG A 94 -6.51 8.37 -9.56
CA ARG A 94 -5.36 8.37 -8.64
C ARG A 94 -4.18 7.55 -9.20
N ALA A 95 -4.03 7.50 -10.54
CA ALA A 95 -2.94 6.79 -11.20
C ALA A 95 -1.59 7.42 -10.89
N THR A 96 -0.54 6.60 -10.92
CA THR A 96 0.83 6.98 -10.54
C THR A 96 1.58 7.73 -11.66
N HIS A 97 1.20 7.55 -12.94
CA HIS A 97 1.85 8.16 -14.10
C HIS A 97 1.32 9.59 -14.36
N ARG A 98 1.60 10.49 -13.41
CA ARG A 98 1.16 11.88 -13.38
C ARG A 98 2.32 12.81 -13.79
N PRO A 99 2.04 14.07 -14.24
CA PRO A 99 3.10 15.04 -14.51
C PRO A 99 4.04 15.25 -13.31
N ASN A 100 3.45 15.44 -12.13
CA ASN A 100 4.14 15.40 -10.85
C ASN A 100 3.69 14.11 -10.14
N PRO A 101 4.57 13.09 -9.98
CA PRO A 101 4.19 11.78 -9.45
C PRO A 101 4.00 11.82 -7.92
N LEU A 102 3.16 12.73 -7.45
CA LEU A 102 2.80 12.87 -6.05
C LEU A 102 1.56 12.04 -5.72
N GLY A 103 1.60 11.38 -4.57
CA GLY A 103 0.50 10.68 -3.96
C GLY A 103 0.00 11.38 -2.71
N LEU A 104 -1.26 11.11 -2.36
CA LEU A 104 -1.91 11.57 -1.14
C LEU A 104 -2.67 10.39 -0.54
N SER A 105 -2.36 10.06 0.71
CA SER A 105 -3.02 8.97 1.43
C SER A 105 -3.49 9.43 2.80
N LYS A 106 -4.75 9.11 3.15
CA LYS A 106 -5.29 9.30 4.50
C LYS A 106 -5.00 8.04 5.31
N VAL A 107 -4.31 8.18 6.42
CA VAL A 107 -3.89 7.08 7.29
C VAL A 107 -4.31 7.32 8.73
N GLU A 108 -4.64 6.25 9.46
CA GLU A 108 -4.85 6.31 10.90
C GLU A 108 -3.51 6.54 11.61
N LEU A 109 -3.44 7.48 12.54
CA LEU A 109 -2.32 7.64 13.47
C LEU A 109 -2.64 6.89 14.76
N ARG A 110 -1.81 5.89 15.09
CA ARG A 110 -1.98 5.09 16.32
C ARG A 110 -1.11 5.56 17.46
N GLN A 111 0.13 5.97 17.15
CA GLN A 111 1.09 6.39 18.17
C GLN A 111 2.15 7.30 17.57
N VAL A 112 2.61 8.28 18.34
CA VAL A 112 3.84 9.05 18.10
C VAL A 112 4.88 8.55 19.08
N GLU A 113 6.04 8.10 18.59
CA GLU A 113 7.13 7.58 19.40
C GLU A 113 8.40 8.40 19.16
N CYS A 114 9.00 8.90 20.26
CA CYS A 114 10.28 9.60 20.23
C CYS A 114 11.29 8.78 21.06
N ILE A 115 12.24 8.12 20.39
CA ILE A 115 13.21 7.25 21.04
C ILE A 115 14.62 7.47 20.47
N HIS A 116 15.61 7.66 21.35
CA HIS A 116 17.03 7.86 20.99
C HIS A 116 17.25 8.94 19.91
N GLY A 117 16.52 10.07 19.99
CA GLY A 117 16.62 11.15 19.02
C GLY A 117 16.03 10.86 17.65
N ARG A 118 15.25 9.79 17.51
CA ARG A 118 14.46 9.45 16.31
C ARG A 118 12.98 9.60 16.61
N VAL A 119 12.21 9.96 15.60
CA VAL A 119 10.75 10.13 15.69
C VAL A 119 10.09 9.16 14.75
N PHE A 120 9.14 8.38 15.27
CA PHE A 120 8.36 7.41 14.53
C PHE A 120 6.86 7.70 14.69
N LEU A 121 6.13 7.61 13.59
CA LEU A 121 4.66 7.63 13.59
C LEU A 121 4.18 6.23 13.26
N HIS A 122 3.56 5.56 14.22
CA HIS A 122 2.93 4.26 14.03
C HIS A 122 1.54 4.46 13.45
N LEU A 123 1.31 3.87 12.29
CA LEU A 123 0.09 4.05 11.52
C LEU A 123 -0.77 2.79 11.54
N GLY A 124 -2.04 2.94 11.21
CA GLY A 124 -2.91 1.84 10.84
C GLY A 124 -2.60 1.30 9.45
N SER A 125 -3.64 0.88 8.73
CA SER A 125 -3.53 0.40 7.36
C SER A 125 -2.98 1.46 6.42
N VAL A 126 -2.05 1.07 5.55
CA VAL A 126 -1.40 1.95 4.56
C VAL A 126 -1.43 1.34 3.16
N ASP A 127 -1.31 2.20 2.14
CA ASP A 127 -1.29 1.86 0.72
C ASP A 127 0.00 2.32 0.02
N LEU A 128 1.13 2.22 0.71
CA LEU A 128 2.44 2.64 0.22
C LEU A 128 3.44 1.47 0.20
N VAL A 129 4.31 1.47 -0.82
CA VAL A 129 5.45 0.54 -0.89
C VAL A 129 6.46 0.88 0.20
N ASP A 130 7.12 -0.13 0.73
CA ASP A 130 8.22 0.03 1.68
C ASP A 130 9.33 0.94 1.12
N GLY A 131 9.82 1.86 1.97
CA GLY A 131 10.85 2.84 1.59
C GLY A 131 10.33 4.04 0.79
N THR A 132 9.02 4.21 0.60
CA THR A 132 8.46 5.38 -0.10
C THR A 132 8.81 6.68 0.63
N PRO A 133 9.38 7.69 -0.07
CA PRO A 133 9.71 8.99 0.52
C PRO A 133 8.45 9.82 0.79
N ILE A 134 8.36 10.37 1.99
CA ILE A 134 7.29 11.27 2.43
C ILE A 134 7.81 12.70 2.38
N PHE A 135 7.05 13.61 1.75
CA PHE A 135 7.42 15.01 1.58
C PHE A 135 6.69 15.96 2.50
N ASP A 136 5.49 15.58 2.97
CA ASP A 136 4.73 16.37 3.93
C ASP A 136 3.76 15.50 4.73
N ILE A 137 3.43 15.94 5.92
CA ILE A 137 2.47 15.31 6.84
C ILE A 137 1.53 16.39 7.33
N LYS A 138 0.21 16.21 7.16
CA LYS A 138 -0.79 17.13 7.67
C LYS A 138 -1.83 16.41 8.52
N PRO A 139 -2.36 17.02 9.57
CA PRO A 139 -3.48 16.44 10.29
C PRO A 139 -4.73 16.38 9.39
N TYR A 140 -5.52 15.32 9.53
CA TYR A 140 -6.84 15.25 8.94
C TYR A 140 -7.83 16.03 9.80
N ILE A 141 -8.60 16.92 9.17
CA ILE A 141 -9.57 17.79 9.83
C ILE A 141 -10.96 17.45 9.30
N ALA A 142 -11.76 16.75 10.12
CA ALA A 142 -13.00 16.14 9.67
C ALA A 142 -13.98 17.12 9.01
N TYR A 143 -14.17 18.32 9.58
CA TYR A 143 -15.12 19.29 9.01
C TYR A 143 -14.66 19.90 7.67
N ALA A 144 -13.34 19.86 7.38
CA ALA A 144 -12.76 20.44 6.17
C ALA A 144 -12.48 19.36 5.09
N ASP A 145 -12.14 18.15 5.52
CA ASP A 145 -11.65 17.07 4.64
C ASP A 145 -12.72 16.03 4.31
N SER A 146 -13.85 16.00 5.05
CA SER A 146 -14.91 15.01 4.85
C SER A 146 -16.08 15.60 4.08
N GLU A 147 -16.46 14.92 2.99
CA GLU A 147 -17.66 15.21 2.21
C GLU A 147 -18.39 13.89 1.94
N PRO A 148 -19.32 13.48 2.85
CA PRO A 148 -20.02 12.20 2.75
C PRO A 148 -20.84 12.03 1.47
N GLU A 149 -21.40 13.12 0.95
CA GLU A 149 -22.26 13.13 -0.25
C GLU A 149 -21.46 13.32 -1.56
N ALA A 150 -20.14 13.27 -1.49
CA ALA A 150 -19.28 13.45 -2.68
C ALA A 150 -19.54 12.37 -3.72
N LYS A 151 -19.69 12.80 -4.99
CA LYS A 151 -19.77 11.89 -6.12
C LYS A 151 -18.38 11.42 -6.52
N SER A 152 -18.14 10.11 -6.49
CA SER A 152 -16.84 9.49 -6.75
C SER A 152 -16.80 8.67 -8.06
N SER A 153 -17.76 8.91 -8.99
CA SER A 153 -17.81 8.25 -10.30
C SER A 153 -17.68 6.72 -10.19
N PHE A 154 -16.76 6.12 -10.94
CA PHE A 154 -16.50 4.66 -10.92
C PHE A 154 -15.92 4.15 -9.58
N ALA A 155 -15.60 5.02 -8.64
CA ALA A 155 -15.02 4.69 -7.34
C ALA A 155 -15.97 4.96 -6.17
N GLN A 156 -17.29 5.03 -6.40
CA GLN A 156 -18.30 5.34 -5.40
C GLN A 156 -18.30 4.31 -4.24
N GLU A 157 -18.17 3.04 -4.57
CA GLU A 157 -18.23 1.97 -3.58
C GLU A 157 -16.85 1.38 -3.28
N LYS A 158 -16.68 0.87 -2.06
CA LYS A 158 -15.49 0.09 -1.70
C LYS A 158 -15.48 -1.21 -2.52
N PRO A 159 -14.35 -1.57 -3.18
CA PRO A 159 -14.29 -2.82 -3.92
C PRO A 159 -14.42 -4.02 -2.96
N PRO A 160 -15.24 -5.03 -3.28
CA PRO A 160 -15.27 -6.27 -2.51
C PRO A 160 -13.96 -7.04 -2.66
N ALA A 161 -13.69 -7.95 -1.73
CA ALA A 161 -12.72 -9.01 -1.92
C ALA A 161 -13.12 -9.85 -3.14
N LYS A 162 -12.14 -10.23 -3.97
CA LYS A 162 -12.37 -10.90 -5.24
C LYS A 162 -12.10 -12.39 -5.18
N LEU A 163 -11.20 -12.82 -4.29
CA LEU A 163 -10.71 -14.19 -4.22
C LEU A 163 -10.93 -14.76 -2.82
N ASN A 164 -11.34 -16.02 -2.79
CA ASN A 164 -11.31 -16.88 -1.62
C ASN A 164 -9.91 -17.44 -1.46
N VAL A 165 -9.34 -17.43 -0.25
CA VAL A 165 -7.95 -17.83 0.00
C VAL A 165 -7.91 -19.03 0.90
N GLU A 166 -7.30 -20.11 0.42
CA GLU A 166 -7.04 -21.34 1.15
C GLU A 166 -5.53 -21.53 1.34
N PHE A 167 -5.14 -22.22 2.40
CA PHE A 167 -3.73 -22.55 2.68
C PHE A 167 -3.54 -24.05 2.57
N THR A 168 -2.51 -24.48 1.83
CA THR A 168 -2.07 -25.87 1.86
C THR A 168 -1.50 -26.23 3.25
N GLU A 169 -1.35 -27.50 3.56
CA GLU A 169 -0.73 -27.96 4.81
C GLU A 169 0.69 -27.39 5.00
N ILE A 170 1.45 -27.29 3.91
CA ILE A 170 2.81 -26.71 3.92
C ILE A 170 2.75 -25.22 4.30
N ALA A 171 1.84 -24.47 3.69
CA ALA A 171 1.67 -23.06 3.98
C ALA A 171 1.16 -22.84 5.42
N GLN A 172 0.24 -23.67 5.89
CA GLN A 172 -0.26 -23.64 7.27
C GLN A 172 0.86 -23.89 8.29
N SER A 173 1.68 -24.92 8.07
CA SER A 173 2.85 -25.19 8.92
C SER A 173 3.83 -24.01 8.94
N SER A 174 3.99 -23.32 7.82
CA SER A 174 4.83 -22.10 7.76
C SER A 174 4.23 -20.96 8.57
N VAL A 175 2.91 -20.74 8.51
CA VAL A 175 2.21 -19.76 9.35
C VAL A 175 2.44 -20.02 10.83
N GLU A 176 2.27 -21.29 11.26
CA GLU A 176 2.47 -21.71 12.65
C GLU A 176 3.92 -21.47 13.11
N LYS A 177 4.90 -21.82 12.26
CA LYS A 177 6.33 -21.57 12.51
C LYS A 177 6.64 -20.11 12.79
N TYR A 178 5.99 -19.18 12.05
CA TYR A 178 6.25 -17.75 12.16
C TYR A 178 5.29 -17.01 13.09
N HIS A 179 4.31 -17.71 13.67
CA HIS A 179 3.26 -17.12 14.51
C HIS A 179 3.78 -16.25 15.64
N LYS A 180 4.86 -16.69 16.33
CA LYS A 180 5.44 -15.96 17.45
C LYS A 180 5.87 -14.53 17.05
N ASN A 181 6.43 -14.36 15.86
CA ASN A 181 6.95 -13.07 15.38
C ASN A 181 5.93 -12.30 14.52
N ARG A 182 4.97 -13.01 13.95
CA ARG A 182 3.95 -12.47 13.04
C ARG A 182 2.58 -13.12 13.32
N PRO A 183 1.92 -12.80 14.43
CA PRO A 183 0.70 -13.48 14.85
C PRO A 183 -0.47 -13.33 13.87
N HIS A 184 -0.47 -12.26 13.06
CA HIS A 184 -1.52 -11.96 12.08
C HIS A 184 -1.12 -12.32 10.64
N LEU A 185 -0.03 -13.09 10.42
CA LEU A 185 0.52 -13.37 9.09
C LEU A 185 -0.50 -14.01 8.15
N ALA A 186 -1.25 -15.01 8.60
CA ALA A 186 -2.26 -15.68 7.78
C ALA A 186 -3.36 -14.71 7.35
N ARG A 187 -3.92 -13.93 8.29
CA ARG A 187 -4.95 -12.93 8.00
C ARG A 187 -4.44 -11.88 7.03
N PHE A 188 -3.23 -11.36 7.26
CA PHE A 188 -2.61 -10.37 6.40
C PHE A 188 -2.42 -10.90 4.96
N ILE A 189 -1.89 -12.13 4.78
CA ILE A 189 -1.75 -12.75 3.46
C ILE A 189 -3.12 -12.91 2.79
N THR A 190 -4.12 -13.38 3.54
CA THR A 190 -5.49 -13.54 3.05
C THR A 190 -6.06 -12.22 2.54
N GLU A 191 -5.97 -11.15 3.32
CA GLU A 191 -6.48 -9.82 2.95
C GLU A 191 -5.80 -9.27 1.69
N VAL A 192 -4.48 -9.41 1.57
CA VAL A 192 -3.71 -8.95 0.40
C VAL A 192 -4.10 -9.73 -0.86
N ILE A 193 -4.08 -11.07 -0.78
CA ILE A 193 -4.36 -11.94 -1.93
C ILE A 193 -5.83 -11.85 -2.36
N ALA A 194 -6.76 -11.69 -1.41
CA ALA A 194 -8.18 -11.52 -1.70
C ALA A 194 -8.49 -10.29 -2.57
N GLN A 195 -7.60 -9.28 -2.60
CA GLN A 195 -7.72 -8.12 -3.51
C GLN A 195 -7.35 -8.42 -4.96
N ASP A 196 -6.90 -9.63 -5.28
CA ASP A 196 -6.41 -10.07 -6.58
C ASP A 196 -5.26 -9.19 -7.11
N PRO A 197 -4.02 -9.43 -6.63
CA PRO A 197 -2.85 -8.64 -7.02
C PRO A 197 -2.41 -8.86 -8.47
N ARG A 198 -3.07 -9.76 -9.21
CA ARG A 198 -2.76 -10.01 -10.63
C ARG A 198 -3.05 -8.78 -11.49
N PRO A 199 -2.33 -8.62 -12.62
CA PRO A 199 -2.70 -7.65 -13.64
C PRO A 199 -4.15 -7.83 -14.10
N ALA A 200 -4.86 -6.73 -14.38
CA ALA A 200 -6.29 -6.75 -14.69
C ALA A 200 -6.66 -7.71 -15.83
N TYR A 201 -5.79 -7.87 -16.86
CA TYR A 201 -6.02 -8.77 -18.00
C TYR A 201 -5.94 -10.26 -17.63
N GLN A 202 -5.42 -10.60 -16.45
CA GLN A 202 -5.34 -11.98 -15.92
C GLN A 202 -6.44 -12.29 -14.90
N GLN A 203 -7.14 -11.29 -14.39
CA GLN A 203 -8.20 -11.47 -13.40
C GLN A 203 -9.40 -12.20 -14.02
N GLY A 204 -10.06 -13.06 -13.22
CA GLY A 204 -11.21 -13.85 -13.66
C GLY A 204 -10.88 -14.98 -14.63
N LYS A 205 -9.59 -15.32 -14.80
CA LYS A 205 -9.16 -16.41 -15.70
C LYS A 205 -8.57 -17.57 -14.91
N GLU A 206 -8.90 -18.78 -15.32
CA GLU A 206 -8.22 -19.98 -14.89
C GLU A 206 -6.78 -19.99 -15.41
N THR A 207 -5.85 -20.45 -14.59
CA THR A 207 -4.43 -20.52 -14.95
C THR A 207 -3.70 -21.47 -13.99
N ASP A 208 -2.78 -22.26 -14.54
CA ASP A 208 -1.87 -23.13 -13.77
C ASP A 208 -0.62 -22.39 -13.28
N ARG A 209 -0.53 -21.10 -13.54
CA ARG A 209 0.64 -20.28 -13.17
C ARG A 209 0.77 -20.17 -11.67
N ILE A 210 2.00 -20.40 -11.17
CA ILE A 210 2.39 -20.08 -9.81
C ILE A 210 2.87 -18.62 -9.78
N TYR A 211 2.28 -17.84 -8.87
CA TYR A 211 2.64 -16.45 -8.61
C TYR A 211 3.49 -16.39 -7.34
N GLY A 212 4.32 -15.36 -7.25
CA GLY A 212 5.04 -14.97 -6.06
C GLY A 212 4.69 -13.55 -5.66
N ILE A 213 4.64 -13.27 -4.35
CA ILE A 213 4.46 -11.92 -3.81
C ILE A 213 5.33 -11.75 -2.56
N SER A 214 6.01 -10.61 -2.48
CA SER A 214 6.91 -10.30 -1.38
C SER A 214 6.19 -9.46 -0.33
N LEU A 215 6.01 -10.03 0.87
CA LEU A 215 5.34 -9.39 2.03
C LEU A 215 6.23 -9.55 3.26
N TYR A 216 6.54 -8.45 3.96
CA TYR A 216 7.54 -8.43 5.02
C TYR A 216 8.88 -9.02 4.54
N GLU A 217 9.41 -9.96 5.29
CA GLU A 217 10.60 -10.75 4.97
C GLU A 217 10.29 -12.07 4.23
N PHE A 218 9.08 -12.25 3.70
CA PHE A 218 8.64 -13.50 3.09
C PHE A 218 8.35 -13.37 1.60
N ASN A 219 8.61 -14.44 0.86
CA ASN A 219 8.07 -14.71 -0.47
C ASN A 219 6.90 -15.70 -0.32
N ILE A 220 5.72 -15.28 -0.71
CA ILE A 220 4.48 -16.05 -0.66
C ILE A 220 4.22 -16.61 -2.04
N LYS A 221 4.23 -17.95 -2.20
CA LYS A 221 3.87 -18.61 -3.46
C LYS A 221 2.40 -19.02 -3.44
N TRP A 222 1.69 -18.71 -4.51
CA TRP A 222 0.27 -18.98 -4.62
C TRP A 222 -0.16 -19.24 -6.06
N ARG A 223 -1.31 -19.87 -6.27
CA ARG A 223 -1.93 -20.09 -7.58
C ARG A 223 -3.45 -20.00 -7.50
N ILE A 224 -4.11 -19.89 -8.65
CA ILE A 224 -5.55 -20.14 -8.73
C ILE A 224 -5.76 -21.65 -8.57
N LYS A 225 -6.73 -22.05 -7.76
CA LYS A 225 -7.09 -23.45 -7.54
C LYS A 225 -7.67 -24.00 -8.83
N ALA A 226 -7.20 -25.18 -9.24
CA ALA A 226 -7.64 -25.84 -10.47
C ALA A 226 -9.17 -25.96 -10.53
N GLY A 227 -9.75 -25.67 -11.69
CA GLY A 227 -11.20 -25.69 -11.90
C GLY A 227 -11.96 -24.50 -11.31
N THR A 228 -11.25 -23.46 -10.85
CA THR A 228 -11.87 -22.23 -10.32
C THR A 228 -11.28 -20.97 -10.96
N THR A 229 -11.93 -19.84 -10.77
CA THR A 229 -11.42 -18.52 -11.19
C THR A 229 -11.30 -17.53 -10.03
N ASP A 230 -11.85 -17.88 -8.88
CA ASP A 230 -12.05 -17.04 -7.68
C ASP A 230 -11.52 -17.67 -6.38
N CYS A 231 -10.93 -18.85 -6.44
CA CYS A 231 -10.29 -19.50 -5.31
C CYS A 231 -8.77 -19.58 -5.52
N VAL A 232 -8.02 -19.29 -4.46
CA VAL A 232 -6.54 -19.27 -4.44
C VAL A 232 -6.05 -20.26 -3.40
N GLU A 233 -5.01 -21.01 -3.76
CA GLU A 233 -4.21 -21.81 -2.83
C GLU A 233 -2.88 -21.12 -2.54
N ILE A 234 -2.60 -20.83 -1.28
CA ILE A 234 -1.27 -20.45 -0.80
C ILE A 234 -0.45 -21.74 -0.69
N LEU A 235 0.59 -21.84 -1.49
CA LEU A 235 1.38 -23.07 -1.62
C LEU A 235 2.50 -23.14 -0.61
N ASP A 236 3.18 -22.01 -0.37
CA ASP A 236 4.37 -21.95 0.46
C ASP A 236 4.67 -20.52 0.92
N ILE A 237 5.31 -20.39 2.10
CA ILE A 237 5.74 -19.12 2.70
C ILE A 237 7.21 -19.29 3.08
N GLN A 238 8.11 -18.69 2.30
CA GLN A 238 9.55 -18.78 2.48
C GLN A 238 10.14 -17.47 2.95
N LYS A 239 10.98 -17.49 3.99
CA LYS A 239 11.76 -16.31 4.36
C LYS A 239 12.76 -15.97 3.25
N LEU A 240 12.73 -14.73 2.78
CA LEU A 240 13.71 -14.21 1.82
C LEU A 240 15.11 -14.30 2.44
N LYS A 241 16.09 -14.73 1.65
CA LYS A 241 17.49 -14.68 2.07
C LYS A 241 17.89 -13.21 2.20
N GLU A 242 18.48 -12.83 3.32
CA GLU A 242 19.11 -11.52 3.45
C GLU A 242 20.14 -11.36 2.33
N GLN A 243 19.91 -10.40 1.45
CA GLN A 243 20.97 -9.99 0.53
C GLN A 243 22.04 -9.35 1.38
N LYS A 244 23.19 -10.04 1.53
CA LYS A 244 24.39 -9.42 2.10
C LYS A 244 24.75 -8.25 1.19
N SER A 245 24.49 -7.03 1.68
CA SER A 245 25.00 -5.78 1.09
C SER A 245 26.51 -5.66 1.29
#